data_46f0cac4783af933367bc8137aeabaa4
#
_entry.id   46f0cac4783af933367bc8137aeabaa4
#
_cell.length_a   1.000
_cell.length_b   1.000
_cell.length_c   1.000
_cell.angle_alpha   90.00
_cell.angle_beta   90.00
_cell.angle_gamma   90.00
#
_symmetry.space_group_name_H-M   'P 1'
#
loop_
_entity.id
_entity.type
_entity.pdbx_description
1 polymer ?
#
loop_
_entity_poly.entity_id
_entity_poly.type
_entity_poly.pdbx_seq_one_letter_code
_entity_poly.pdbx_strand_id
1 'polypeptide(L)' 'MAFAFTCQALVLRTYDTGEADRFCILLTRERGRLAARATGARRLGSRLGGYLLPFSHLQLGLKEGSSGCYVS' A
#
# COMPACT_ATOMS: atom_id res chain seq x y z
N MET A 1 -7.53 1.83 17.47
CA MET A 1 -6.26 1.09 17.65
C MET A 1 -5.79 0.55 16.31
N ALA A 2 -4.52 0.72 16.01
CA ALA A 2 -3.96 0.21 14.75
C ALA A 2 -3.64 -1.28 14.87
N PHE A 3 -3.94 -2.02 13.81
CA PHE A 3 -3.64 -3.44 13.73
C PHE A 3 -2.65 -3.63 12.58
N ALA A 4 -1.47 -4.17 12.89
CA ALA A 4 -0.41 -4.38 11.91
C ALA A 4 -0.36 -5.85 11.48
N PHE A 5 -0.18 -6.06 10.18
CA PHE A 5 -0.07 -7.41 9.64
C PHE A 5 0.80 -7.39 8.38
N THR A 6 1.28 -8.56 8.00
CA THR A 6 2.07 -8.74 6.78
C THR A 6 1.27 -9.60 5.81
N CYS A 7 1.32 -9.26 4.54
CA CYS A 7 0.63 -10.04 3.52
C CYS A 7 1.44 -10.08 2.22
N GLN A 8 1.14 -11.08 1.41
CA GLN A 8 1.61 -11.10 0.02
C GLN A 8 0.56 -10.42 -0.84
N ALA A 9 0.99 -9.47 -1.65
CA ALA A 9 0.09 -8.63 -2.41
C ALA A 9 0.53 -8.48 -3.84
N LEU A 10 -0.44 -8.50 -4.75
CA LEU A 10 -0.28 -8.09 -6.12
C LEU A 10 -0.87 -6.70 -6.26
N VAL A 11 -0.09 -5.76 -6.76
CA VAL A 11 -0.57 -4.39 -6.97
C VAL A 11 -1.41 -4.38 -8.25
N LEU A 12 -2.70 -4.11 -8.11
CA LEU A 12 -3.61 -4.06 -9.26
C LEU A 12 -3.64 -2.67 -9.89
N ARG A 13 -3.71 -1.63 -9.06
CA ARG A 13 -3.78 -0.24 -9.50
C ARG A 13 -3.14 0.66 -8.47
N THR A 14 -2.65 1.80 -8.94
CA THR A 14 -2.15 2.87 -8.08
C THR A 14 -2.74 4.19 -8.52
N TYR A 15 -2.98 5.07 -7.55
CA TYR A 15 -3.47 6.42 -7.77
C TYR A 15 -2.64 7.39 -6.95
N ASP A 16 -2.27 8.51 -7.55
CA ASP A 16 -1.65 9.58 -6.80
C ASP A 16 -2.72 10.25 -5.94
N THR A 17 -2.40 10.52 -4.69
CA THR A 17 -3.32 11.17 -3.77
C THR A 17 -2.54 12.12 -2.85
N GLY A 18 -3.16 13.24 -2.50
CA GLY A 18 -2.50 14.26 -1.72
C GLY A 18 -1.29 14.83 -2.43
N GLU A 19 -0.33 15.35 -1.68
CA GLU A 19 0.86 15.97 -2.25
C GLU A 19 1.96 14.96 -2.59
N ALA A 20 2.04 13.88 -1.81
CA ALA A 20 3.16 12.95 -1.95
C ALA A 20 2.77 11.50 -1.70
N ASP A 21 1.49 11.20 -1.58
CA ASP A 21 1.01 9.87 -1.23
C ASP A 21 0.54 9.12 -2.47
N ARG A 22 0.43 7.81 -2.34
CA ARG A 22 -0.12 6.95 -3.38
C ARG A 22 -1.13 6.02 -2.75
N PHE A 23 -2.24 5.83 -3.43
CA PHE A 23 -3.28 4.91 -3.00
C PHE A 23 -3.22 3.67 -3.89
N CYS A 24 -3.19 2.50 -3.26
CA CYS A 24 -3.00 1.24 -3.99
C CYS A 24 -4.18 0.32 -3.81
N ILE A 25 -4.61 -0.29 -4.90
CA ILE A 25 -5.56 -1.39 -4.86
C ILE A 25 -4.75 -2.67 -4.97
N LEU A 26 -4.86 -3.51 -3.94
CA LEU A 26 -4.05 -4.71 -3.78
C LEU A 26 -4.94 -5.95 -3.82
N LEU A 27 -4.43 -7.01 -4.42
CA LEU A 27 -4.99 -8.33 -4.26
C LEU A 27 -4.06 -9.11 -3.34
N THR A 28 -4.55 -9.42 -2.14
CA THR A 28 -3.73 -10.08 -1.13
C THR A 28 -4.12 -11.55 -1.01
N ARG A 29 -3.12 -12.37 -0.68
CA ARG A 29 -3.36 -13.79 -0.45
C ARG A 29 -4.21 -14.03 0.79
N GLU A 30 -3.93 -13.23 1.84
CA GLU A 30 -4.51 -13.48 3.16
C GLU A 30 -5.88 -12.83 3.35
N ARG A 31 -6.14 -11.70 2.68
CA ARG A 31 -7.33 -10.89 2.92
C ARG A 31 -8.08 -10.48 1.66
N GLY A 32 -7.75 -11.07 0.51
CA GLY A 32 -8.39 -10.73 -0.74
C GLY A 32 -8.06 -9.32 -1.19
N ARG A 33 -9.04 -8.63 -1.77
CA ARG A 33 -8.85 -7.29 -2.31
C ARG A 33 -8.88 -6.24 -1.20
N LEU A 34 -7.82 -5.43 -1.16
CA LEU A 34 -7.68 -4.35 -0.19
C LEU A 34 -7.28 -3.07 -0.88
N ALA A 35 -7.64 -1.94 -0.27
CA ALA A 35 -7.14 -0.64 -0.64
C ALA A 35 -6.26 -0.11 0.49
N ALA A 36 -5.09 0.40 0.16
CA ALA A 36 -4.14 0.89 1.15
C ALA A 36 -3.47 2.17 0.70
N ARG A 37 -3.21 3.06 1.64
CA ARG A 37 -2.52 4.31 1.39
C ARG A 37 -1.03 4.14 1.69
N ALA A 38 -0.19 4.56 0.76
CA ALA A 38 1.26 4.59 0.94
C ALA A 38 1.69 6.04 1.14
N THR A 39 1.84 6.43 2.40
CA THR A 39 2.16 7.80 2.77
C THR A 39 3.58 8.13 2.36
N GLY A 40 3.73 9.26 1.67
CA GLY A 40 5.03 9.73 1.20
C GLY A 40 5.65 8.92 0.08
N ALA A 41 4.90 8.03 -0.56
CA ALA A 41 5.44 7.14 -1.59
C ALA A 41 6.02 7.89 -2.79
N ARG A 42 5.53 9.09 -3.08
CA ARG A 42 6.02 9.89 -4.21
C ARG A 42 7.08 10.91 -3.82
N ARG A 43 7.49 10.93 -2.55
CA ARG A 43 8.55 11.84 -2.11
C ARG A 43 9.88 11.43 -2.70
N LEU A 44 10.71 12.42 -3.01
CA LEU A 44 12.05 12.19 -3.48
C LEU A 44 12.84 11.37 -2.45
N GLY A 45 13.46 10.29 -2.91
CA GLY A 45 14.20 9.41 -2.02
C GLY A 45 13.37 8.29 -1.39
N SER A 46 12.05 8.28 -1.62
CA SER A 46 11.21 7.19 -1.14
C SER A 46 11.50 5.90 -1.89
N ARG A 47 11.77 4.81 -1.18
CA ARG A 47 11.92 3.50 -1.78
C ARG A 47 10.58 2.89 -2.14
N LEU A 48 9.55 3.27 -1.41
CA LEU A 48 8.22 2.67 -1.53
C LEU A 48 7.63 2.91 -2.92
N GLY A 49 7.82 4.11 -3.47
CA GLY A 49 7.32 4.45 -4.80
C GLY A 49 7.86 3.57 -5.91
N GLY A 50 9.08 3.06 -5.76
CA GLY A 50 9.69 2.16 -6.73
C GLY A 50 9.14 0.74 -6.68
N TYR A 51 8.55 0.35 -5.56
CA TYR A 51 8.00 -1.00 -5.40
C TYR A 51 6.50 -1.06 -5.70
N LEU A 52 5.76 0.01 -5.46
CA LEU A 52 4.31 0.02 -5.59
C LEU A 52 3.89 0.37 -7.02
N LEU A 53 4.29 -0.47 -7.95
CA LEU A 53 3.94 -0.34 -9.36
C LEU A 53 2.90 -1.38 -9.75
N PRO A 54 2.03 -1.07 -10.73
CA PRO A 54 1.03 -2.04 -11.18
C PRO A 54 1.67 -3.37 -11.56
N PHE A 55 1.03 -4.44 -11.15
CA PHE A 55 1.44 -5.84 -11.37
C PHE A 55 2.69 -6.27 -10.61
N SER A 56 3.22 -5.45 -9.72
CA SER A 56 4.26 -5.88 -8.80
C SER A 56 3.69 -6.86 -7.78
N HIS A 57 4.43 -7.91 -7.48
CA HIS A 57 4.09 -8.88 -6.45
C HIS A 57 5.03 -8.67 -5.28
N LEU A 58 4.49 -8.30 -4.13
CA LEU A 58 5.28 -7.86 -2.99
C LEU A 58 4.82 -8.49 -1.70
N GLN A 59 5.74 -8.61 -0.76
CA GLN A 59 5.39 -8.85 0.62
C GLN A 59 5.36 -7.49 1.32
N LEU A 60 4.20 -7.14 1.86
CA LEU A 60 3.97 -5.83 2.43
C LEU A 60 3.57 -5.91 3.89
N GLY A 61 4.10 -4.99 4.68
CA GLY A 61 3.56 -4.69 5.99
C GLY A 61 2.44 -3.67 5.84
N LEU A 62 1.31 -3.94 6.48
CA LEU A 62 0.15 -3.07 6.44
C LEU A 62 -0.31 -2.77 7.86
N LYS A 63 -0.87 -1.59 8.04
CA LYS A 63 -1.54 -1.19 9.27
C LYS A 63 -2.98 -0.87 8.97
N GLU A 64 -3.88 -1.38 9.80
CA GLU A 64 -5.29 -1.08 9.71
C GLU A 64 -5.68 -0.21 10.90
N GLY A 65 -6.25 0.95 10.63
CA GLY A 65 -6.70 1.88 11.65
C GLY A 65 -8.13 2.29 11.40
N SER A 66 -8.62 3.25 12.19
CA SER A 66 -10.00 3.73 12.10
C SER A 66 -10.34 4.39 10.77
N SER A 67 -9.34 4.94 10.09
CA SER A 67 -9.53 5.63 8.81
C SER A 67 -9.09 4.84 7.59
N GLY A 68 -8.79 3.55 7.75
CA GLY A 68 -8.45 2.68 6.64
C GLY A 68 -7.12 1.96 6.81
N CYS A 69 -6.61 1.45 5.71
CA CYS A 69 -5.41 0.64 5.67
C CYS A 69 -4.24 1.43 5.09
N TYR A 70 -3.06 1.25 5.68
CA TYR A 70 -1.84 1.95 5.28
C TYR A 70 -0.72 0.96 5.07
N VAL A 71 0.16 1.26 4.11
CA VAL A 71 1.42 0.54 3.97
C VAL A 71 2.35 1.02 5.08
N SER A 72 2.84 0.09 5.87
CA SER A 72 3.72 0.42 6.98
C SER A 72 5.20 0.30 6.62
#